data_8fe35083f2c090df1d546b88a4ccb2b6
#
_entry.id   8fe35083f2c090df1d546b88a4ccb2b6
#
_cell.length_a   1.000
_cell.length_b   1.000
_cell.length_c   1.000
_cell.angle_alpha   90.00
_cell.angle_beta   90.00
_cell.angle_gamma   90.00
#
_symmetry.space_group_name_H-M   'P 1'
#
loop_
_entity.id
_entity.type
_entity.pdbx_description
1 polymer ?
#
loop_
_entity_poly.entity_id
_entity_poly.type
_entity_poly.pdbx_seq_one_letter_code
_entity_poly.pdbx_strand_id
1 'polypeptide(L)'
;MLASLKSVEHILASPSDPAAPVDLTWRGDALTEAKVNDREGRSVSMPLISGQPILIDFDESAVSRQWFEEKRESYSLVAERRSLPRAIKARLFGTYGVSKRNFEKFSREIASGQPGPRFVLMVGAGQRGMGTEILYDDPDTALIAFDIYPSPFTVFAADAHRIPLKSESVDAVCIQAVLEHVLDPACVVSEILRVLKPEGVVYAETPFMQQVHEGASDFTRFTELGHRWLFRDFDTIERGAIGGPGLSVYWSMKYFFRGLTRSRKLANILSLPFGLLALFDAVMPPGQVIDGANGVYFIGRKSGKRLGSRDIFEQYLGAQ
;
A
#
# COMPACT_ATOMS: atom_id res chain seq x y z
N MET A 1 16.65 -3.67 -2.17
CA MET A 1 17.07 -2.41 -2.85
C MET A 1 16.02 -2.03 -3.89
N LEU A 2 15.77 -0.72 -4.12
CA LEU A 2 14.85 -0.28 -5.20
C LEU A 2 15.39 -0.76 -6.55
N ALA A 3 14.55 -1.46 -7.32
CA ALA A 3 14.91 -1.96 -8.65
C ALA A 3 15.09 -0.81 -9.63
N SER A 4 16.00 -0.95 -10.59
CA SER A 4 16.01 -0.06 -11.74
C SER A 4 14.89 -0.44 -12.72
N LEU A 5 14.31 0.55 -13.41
CA LEU A 5 13.28 0.26 -14.42
C LEU A 5 13.80 -0.74 -15.48
N LYS A 6 15.07 -0.63 -15.86
CA LYS A 6 15.75 -1.50 -16.82
C LYS A 6 15.80 -2.96 -16.37
N SER A 7 15.97 -3.19 -15.04
CA SER A 7 16.02 -4.56 -14.50
C SER A 7 14.67 -5.25 -14.45
N VAL A 8 13.57 -4.50 -14.52
CA VAL A 8 12.19 -5.00 -14.41
C VAL A 8 11.39 -4.85 -15.72
N GLU A 9 12.02 -4.30 -16.78
CA GLU A 9 11.39 -4.07 -18.08
C GLU A 9 10.70 -5.34 -18.64
N HIS A 10 11.31 -6.51 -18.45
CA HIS A 10 10.83 -7.80 -18.96
C HIS A 10 9.50 -8.26 -18.32
N ILE A 11 9.12 -7.74 -17.15
CA ILE A 11 7.85 -8.05 -16.48
C ILE A 11 6.81 -6.93 -16.59
N LEU A 12 7.17 -5.76 -17.16
CA LEU A 12 6.20 -4.69 -17.41
C LEU A 12 5.16 -5.14 -18.44
N ALA A 13 3.94 -4.66 -18.28
CA ALA A 13 2.83 -4.85 -19.18
C ALA A 13 2.03 -3.58 -19.36
N SER A 14 1.31 -3.44 -20.47
CA SER A 14 0.39 -2.33 -20.67
C SER A 14 -0.69 -2.31 -19.56
N PRO A 15 -1.00 -1.16 -18.96
CA PRO A 15 -2.09 -1.07 -17.99
C PRO A 15 -3.46 -1.37 -18.61
N SER A 16 -3.60 -1.21 -19.93
CA SER A 16 -4.85 -1.49 -20.65
C SER A 16 -4.95 -2.95 -21.11
N ASP A 17 -3.81 -3.66 -21.27
CA ASP A 17 -3.72 -5.06 -21.65
C ASP A 17 -2.52 -5.74 -20.96
N PRO A 18 -2.74 -6.55 -19.90
CA PRO A 18 -1.65 -7.25 -19.20
C PRO A 18 -0.86 -8.26 -20.03
N ALA A 19 -1.33 -8.63 -21.22
CA ALA A 19 -0.61 -9.51 -22.15
C ALA A 19 0.34 -8.73 -23.09
N ALA A 20 0.11 -7.44 -23.29
CA ALA A 20 0.93 -6.59 -24.14
C ALA A 20 2.11 -6.00 -23.34
N PRO A 21 3.33 -5.97 -23.90
CA PRO A 21 4.50 -5.39 -23.26
C PRO A 21 4.42 -3.86 -23.19
N VAL A 22 5.28 -3.27 -22.36
CA VAL A 22 5.62 -1.85 -22.41
C VAL A 22 6.90 -1.71 -23.24
N ASP A 23 6.87 -0.88 -24.27
CA ASP A 23 8.04 -0.61 -25.11
C ASP A 23 8.81 0.59 -24.53
N LEU A 24 10.04 0.36 -24.09
CA LEU A 24 10.92 1.37 -23.52
C LEU A 24 12.09 1.67 -24.46
N THR A 25 12.30 2.96 -24.76
CA THR A 25 13.41 3.41 -25.59
C THR A 25 14.46 4.11 -24.72
N TRP A 26 15.70 3.61 -24.77
CA TRP A 26 16.80 4.06 -23.96
C TRP A 26 17.88 4.78 -24.78
N ARG A 27 18.46 5.85 -24.21
CA ARG A 27 19.69 6.49 -24.70
C ARG A 27 20.75 6.43 -23.59
N GLY A 28 21.63 5.43 -23.67
CA GLY A 28 22.48 5.05 -22.54
C GLY A 28 21.63 4.53 -21.36
N ASP A 29 21.72 5.19 -20.22
CA ASP A 29 20.91 4.86 -19.04
C ASP A 29 19.66 5.75 -18.87
N ALA A 30 19.45 6.70 -19.75
CA ALA A 30 18.28 7.57 -19.70
C ALA A 30 17.13 7.00 -20.51
N LEU A 31 15.95 6.84 -19.90
CA LEU A 31 14.71 6.53 -20.59
C LEU A 31 14.28 7.78 -21.40
N THR A 32 14.08 7.61 -22.70
CA THR A 32 13.69 8.69 -23.61
C THR A 32 12.25 8.58 -24.08
N GLU A 33 11.69 7.38 -24.12
CA GLU A 33 10.30 7.14 -24.53
C GLU A 33 9.77 5.89 -23.84
N ALA A 34 8.47 5.88 -23.51
CA ALA A 34 7.71 4.74 -23.08
C ALA A 34 6.41 4.67 -23.90
N LYS A 35 6.10 3.51 -24.45
CA LYS A 35 4.87 3.25 -25.20
C LYS A 35 4.15 2.05 -24.64
N VAL A 36 2.83 2.09 -24.70
CA VAL A 36 1.94 0.99 -24.36
C VAL A 36 0.94 0.77 -25.49
N ASN A 37 0.43 -0.43 -25.62
CA ASN A 37 -0.72 -0.65 -26.48
C ASN A 37 -2.01 -0.33 -25.70
N ASP A 38 -2.90 0.46 -26.31
CA ASP A 38 -4.26 0.65 -25.81
C ASP A 38 -5.11 -0.62 -26.06
N ARG A 39 -6.39 -0.59 -25.67
CA ARG A 39 -7.34 -1.71 -25.86
C ARG A 39 -7.63 -2.06 -27.31
N GLU A 40 -7.36 -1.14 -28.21
CA GLU A 40 -7.56 -1.32 -29.65
C GLU A 40 -6.25 -1.76 -30.35
N GLY A 41 -5.19 -2.01 -29.55
CA GLY A 41 -3.86 -2.41 -30.03
C GLY A 41 -3.05 -1.27 -30.66
N ARG A 42 -3.46 -0.01 -30.47
CA ARG A 42 -2.71 1.16 -30.98
C ARG A 42 -1.60 1.52 -30.00
N SER A 43 -0.42 1.81 -30.53
CA SER A 43 0.71 2.26 -29.73
C SER A 43 0.52 3.71 -29.26
N VAL A 44 0.49 3.90 -27.92
CA VAL A 44 0.28 5.20 -27.27
C VAL A 44 1.52 5.57 -26.47
N SER A 45 2.04 6.79 -26.70
CA SER A 45 3.18 7.31 -25.93
C SER A 45 2.72 7.74 -24.52
N MET A 46 3.48 7.30 -23.51
CA MET A 46 3.22 7.60 -22.10
C MET A 46 4.07 8.77 -21.64
N PRO A 47 3.54 9.65 -20.77
CA PRO A 47 4.32 10.75 -20.22
C PRO A 47 5.53 10.27 -19.42
N LEU A 48 6.63 11.04 -19.46
CA LEU A 48 7.80 10.85 -18.61
C LEU A 48 7.92 12.04 -17.65
N ILE A 49 8.01 11.77 -16.36
CA ILE A 49 8.23 12.79 -15.33
C ILE A 49 9.45 12.39 -14.50
N SER A 50 10.45 13.24 -14.44
CA SER A 50 11.72 12.99 -13.74
C SER A 50 12.37 11.63 -14.13
N GLY A 51 12.25 11.24 -15.41
CA GLY A 51 12.79 9.98 -15.94
C GLY A 51 11.95 8.73 -15.61
N GLN A 52 10.82 8.86 -14.93
CA GLN A 52 9.90 7.77 -14.64
C GLN A 52 8.71 7.79 -15.61
N PRO A 53 8.33 6.64 -16.19
CA PRO A 53 7.14 6.57 -17.03
C PRO A 53 5.86 6.58 -16.20
N ILE A 54 4.82 7.22 -16.74
CA ILE A 54 3.49 7.26 -16.16
C ILE A 54 2.65 6.19 -16.84
N LEU A 55 2.64 4.99 -16.27
CA LEU A 55 1.98 3.80 -16.83
C LEU A 55 0.54 3.69 -16.29
N ILE A 56 -0.31 4.63 -16.70
CA ILE A 56 -1.72 4.73 -16.29
C ILE A 56 -2.63 4.59 -17.50
N ASP A 57 -3.65 3.75 -17.41
CA ASP A 57 -4.78 3.74 -18.33
C ASP A 57 -5.69 4.93 -18.01
N PHE A 58 -5.45 6.06 -18.67
CA PHE A 58 -6.15 7.32 -18.41
C PHE A 58 -7.64 7.28 -18.77
N ASP A 59 -8.09 6.30 -19.54
CA ASP A 59 -9.49 6.16 -19.92
C ASP A 59 -10.32 5.52 -18.78
N GLU A 60 -9.64 4.79 -17.87
CA GLU A 60 -10.29 4.07 -16.75
C GLU A 60 -9.87 4.60 -15.38
N SER A 61 -8.81 5.39 -15.31
CA SER A 61 -8.32 5.92 -14.03
C SER A 61 -9.12 7.14 -13.58
N ALA A 62 -9.20 7.33 -12.27
CA ALA A 62 -9.75 8.54 -11.67
C ALA A 62 -8.88 9.79 -11.93
N VAL A 63 -7.63 9.62 -12.37
CA VAL A 63 -6.72 10.72 -12.72
C VAL A 63 -6.64 10.87 -14.23
N SER A 64 -6.75 12.10 -14.72
CA SER A 64 -6.65 12.42 -16.14
C SER A 64 -5.20 12.70 -16.57
N ARG A 65 -4.89 12.49 -17.84
CA ARG A 65 -3.60 12.88 -18.45
C ARG A 65 -3.31 14.37 -18.24
N GLN A 66 -4.32 15.23 -18.42
CA GLN A 66 -4.20 16.67 -18.22
C GLN A 66 -3.77 17.02 -16.79
N TRP A 67 -4.32 16.33 -15.78
CA TRP A 67 -3.93 16.54 -14.38
C TRP A 67 -2.43 16.30 -14.15
N PHE A 68 -1.84 15.26 -14.77
CA PHE A 68 -0.40 15.00 -14.71
C PHE A 68 0.42 16.07 -15.44
N GLU A 69 -0.03 16.52 -16.59
CA GLU A 69 0.67 17.53 -17.40
C GLU A 69 0.69 18.89 -16.70
N GLU A 70 -0.40 19.31 -16.08
CA GLU A 70 -0.52 20.57 -15.33
C GLU A 70 0.28 20.58 -14.02
N LYS A 71 0.44 19.43 -13.36
CA LYS A 71 1.12 19.31 -12.06
C LYS A 71 2.56 18.83 -12.15
N ARG A 72 3.12 18.70 -13.32
CA ARG A 72 4.46 18.17 -13.60
C ARG A 72 5.55 18.71 -12.67
N GLU A 73 5.52 20.02 -12.35
CA GLU A 73 6.51 20.67 -11.50
C GLU A 73 6.27 20.48 -9.99
N SER A 74 5.03 20.21 -9.58
CA SER A 74 4.67 20.09 -8.15
C SER A 74 5.10 18.76 -7.53
N TYR A 75 5.29 17.71 -8.33
CA TYR A 75 5.64 16.38 -7.82
C TYR A 75 7.06 16.24 -7.34
N SER A 76 8.01 17.01 -7.91
CA SER A 76 9.40 17.04 -7.46
C SER A 76 9.58 17.53 -6.02
N LEU A 77 8.59 18.26 -5.48
CA LEU A 77 8.63 18.90 -4.16
C LEU A 77 7.95 18.10 -3.04
N VAL A 78 7.14 17.08 -3.36
CA VAL A 78 6.40 16.29 -2.33
C VAL A 78 7.32 15.34 -1.56
N ALA A 79 8.44 14.95 -2.14
CA ALA A 79 9.34 13.91 -1.61
C ALA A 79 10.18 14.31 -0.39
N GLU A 80 10.29 15.58 -0.03
CA GLU A 80 11.24 16.03 1.01
C GLU A 80 10.65 16.41 2.38
N ARG A 81 9.39 16.18 2.66
CA ARG A 81 8.89 16.41 4.02
C ARG A 81 9.38 15.32 4.97
N ARG A 82 10.63 15.41 5.39
CA ARG A 82 11.19 14.68 6.54
C ARG A 82 10.35 14.98 7.77
N SER A 83 9.47 14.07 8.15
CA SER A 83 8.70 14.19 9.38
C SER A 83 9.41 13.47 10.53
N LEU A 84 10.52 14.03 11.05
CA LEU A 84 11.13 13.57 12.32
C LEU A 84 10.07 13.35 13.44
N PRO A 85 9.03 14.18 13.58
CA PRO A 85 7.98 13.96 14.58
C PRO A 85 7.13 12.69 14.37
N ARG A 86 7.02 12.17 13.13
CA ARG A 86 6.14 11.03 12.80
C ARG A 86 6.71 9.69 13.30
N ALA A 87 8.00 9.47 13.12
CA ALA A 87 8.69 8.26 13.60
C ALA A 87 8.70 8.19 15.13
N ILE A 88 8.92 9.34 15.82
CA ILE A 88 8.89 9.41 17.28
C ILE A 88 7.48 9.11 17.80
N LYS A 89 6.44 9.68 17.19
CA LYS A 89 5.04 9.41 17.57
C LYS A 89 4.66 7.95 17.35
N ALA A 90 4.98 7.38 16.20
CA ALA A 90 4.70 5.97 15.90
C ALA A 90 5.40 5.02 16.89
N ARG A 91 6.60 5.39 17.33
CA ARG A 91 7.37 4.61 18.33
C ARG A 91 6.78 4.74 19.73
N LEU A 92 6.26 5.91 20.10
CA LEU A 92 5.60 6.15 21.39
C LEU A 92 4.21 5.48 21.49
N PHE A 93 3.45 5.42 20.39
CA PHE A 93 2.10 4.87 20.37
C PHE A 93 2.01 3.40 19.91
N GLY A 94 3.13 2.69 19.81
CA GLY A 94 3.18 1.24 19.62
C GLY A 94 2.91 0.72 18.20
N THR A 95 2.37 1.53 17.28
CA THR A 95 2.06 1.11 15.90
C THR A 95 3.32 0.71 15.12
N TYR A 96 4.43 1.41 15.32
CA TYR A 96 5.71 1.07 14.69
C TYR A 96 6.19 -0.35 15.05
N GLY A 97 6.02 -0.77 16.31
CA GLY A 97 6.42 -2.11 16.76
C GLY A 97 5.63 -3.22 16.09
N VAL A 98 4.32 -3.01 15.89
CA VAL A 98 3.46 -3.98 15.20
C VAL A 98 3.82 -4.05 13.72
N SER A 99 3.86 -2.94 13.01
CA SER A 99 4.23 -2.91 11.59
C SER A 99 5.62 -3.50 11.35
N LYS A 100 6.62 -3.16 12.18
CA LYS A 100 7.97 -3.73 12.08
C LYS A 100 7.96 -5.26 12.21
N ARG A 101 7.30 -5.80 13.25
CA ARG A 101 7.15 -7.26 13.44
C ARG A 101 6.45 -7.92 12.25
N ASN A 102 5.42 -7.28 11.71
CA ASN A 102 4.69 -7.79 10.55
C ASN A 102 5.58 -7.82 9.30
N PHE A 103 6.38 -6.78 9.07
CA PHE A 103 7.36 -6.76 7.98
C PHE A 103 8.47 -7.80 8.15
N GLU A 104 8.94 -8.03 9.38
CA GLU A 104 9.87 -9.11 9.68
C GLU A 104 9.27 -10.50 9.36
N LYS A 105 7.98 -10.69 9.68
CA LYS A 105 7.27 -11.93 9.32
C LYS A 105 7.08 -12.03 7.81
N PHE A 106 6.59 -10.98 7.18
CA PHE A 106 6.43 -10.92 5.73
C PHE A 106 7.73 -11.24 4.98
N SER A 107 8.85 -10.65 5.41
CA SER A 107 10.17 -10.93 4.84
C SER A 107 10.58 -12.40 5.00
N ARG A 108 10.31 -13.02 6.16
CA ARG A 108 10.55 -14.46 6.37
C ARG A 108 9.71 -15.34 5.45
N GLU A 109 8.43 -15.00 5.26
CA GLU A 109 7.53 -15.74 4.37
C GLU A 109 8.00 -15.65 2.90
N ILE A 110 8.51 -14.50 2.48
CA ILE A 110 9.14 -14.32 1.16
C ILE A 110 10.40 -15.18 1.05
N ALA A 111 11.25 -15.17 2.09
CA ALA A 111 12.51 -15.91 2.10
C ALA A 111 12.33 -17.43 2.13
N SER A 112 11.18 -17.92 2.62
CA SER A 112 10.87 -19.37 2.63
C SER A 112 10.48 -19.92 1.26
N GLY A 113 10.29 -19.07 0.26
CA GLY A 113 9.99 -19.45 -1.14
C GLY A 113 11.20 -19.96 -1.90
N GLN A 114 11.14 -19.83 -3.23
CA GLN A 114 12.23 -20.27 -4.13
C GLN A 114 13.53 -19.49 -3.87
N PRO A 115 14.71 -20.14 -3.92
CA PRO A 115 15.99 -19.43 -3.81
C PRO A 115 16.24 -18.56 -5.04
N GLY A 116 16.83 -17.37 -4.84
CA GLY A 116 17.21 -16.42 -5.87
C GLY A 116 16.68 -15.00 -5.62
N PRO A 117 16.95 -14.07 -6.56
CA PRO A 117 16.43 -12.71 -6.46
C PRO A 117 14.90 -12.71 -6.48
N ARG A 118 14.30 -11.96 -5.55
CA ARG A 118 12.85 -11.89 -5.35
C ARG A 118 12.32 -10.54 -5.79
N PHE A 119 11.28 -10.54 -6.57
CA PHE A 119 10.56 -9.33 -6.93
C PHE A 119 9.45 -9.05 -5.90
N VAL A 120 9.58 -7.96 -5.17
CA VAL A 120 8.57 -7.50 -4.22
C VAL A 120 7.95 -6.21 -4.73
N LEU A 121 6.65 -6.22 -4.98
CA LEU A 121 5.90 -5.06 -5.43
C LEU A 121 5.41 -4.25 -4.22
N MET A 122 5.72 -2.96 -4.21
CA MET A 122 5.19 -2.00 -3.22
C MET A 122 4.19 -1.07 -3.88
N VAL A 123 2.93 -1.20 -3.49
CA VAL A 123 1.81 -0.39 -3.98
C VAL A 123 1.62 0.81 -3.06
N GLY A 124 1.57 2.03 -3.62
CA GLY A 124 1.44 3.26 -2.84
C GLY A 124 2.74 3.70 -2.16
N ALA A 125 3.87 3.57 -2.85
CA ALA A 125 5.21 3.83 -2.33
C ALA A 125 5.68 5.29 -2.52
N GLY A 126 4.79 6.25 -2.62
CA GLY A 126 5.14 7.67 -2.76
C GLY A 126 6.02 8.21 -1.62
N GLN A 127 5.96 7.56 -0.46
CA GLN A 127 6.84 7.75 0.70
C GLN A 127 7.18 6.39 1.31
N ARG A 128 8.31 6.30 2.03
CA ARG A 128 8.62 5.08 2.78
C ARG A 128 7.60 4.86 3.90
N GLY A 129 6.95 3.69 3.88
CA GLY A 129 6.06 3.22 4.93
C GLY A 129 6.80 2.88 6.23
N MET A 130 6.05 2.71 7.32
CA MET A 130 6.63 2.29 8.61
C MET A 130 6.97 0.80 8.58
N GLY A 131 8.19 0.44 8.98
CA GLY A 131 8.66 -0.94 9.05
C GLY A 131 9.17 -1.52 7.74
N THR A 132 9.09 -0.76 6.63
CA THR A 132 9.51 -1.21 5.30
C THR A 132 11.03 -1.29 5.14
N GLU A 133 11.80 -0.76 6.10
CA GLU A 133 13.27 -0.67 6.04
C GLU A 133 13.89 -2.04 5.73
N ILE A 134 13.36 -3.10 6.32
CA ILE A 134 13.87 -4.47 6.14
C ILE A 134 13.85 -4.93 4.67
N LEU A 135 12.85 -4.49 3.89
CA LEU A 135 12.76 -4.83 2.47
C LEU A 135 13.73 -4.01 1.62
N TYR A 136 14.00 -2.75 2.00
CA TYR A 136 14.95 -1.90 1.29
C TYR A 136 16.40 -2.34 1.54
N ASP A 137 16.68 -2.90 2.71
CA ASP A 137 18.02 -3.32 3.15
C ASP A 137 18.36 -4.77 2.76
N ASP A 138 17.38 -5.56 2.32
CA ASP A 138 17.58 -6.94 1.85
C ASP A 138 18.24 -6.97 0.45
N PRO A 139 19.46 -7.51 0.30
CA PRO A 139 20.15 -7.56 -1.00
C PRO A 139 19.50 -8.53 -2.01
N ASP A 140 18.80 -9.55 -1.51
CA ASP A 140 18.13 -10.55 -2.34
C ASP A 140 16.73 -10.08 -2.82
N THR A 141 16.30 -8.89 -2.39
CA THR A 141 15.01 -8.30 -2.75
C THR A 141 15.18 -7.15 -3.74
N ALA A 142 14.60 -7.30 -4.92
CA ALA A 142 14.40 -6.24 -5.90
C ALA A 142 13.02 -5.60 -5.68
N LEU A 143 13.00 -4.39 -5.10
CA LEU A 143 11.75 -3.66 -4.84
C LEU A 143 11.27 -2.97 -6.11
N ILE A 144 10.09 -3.34 -6.56
CA ILE A 144 9.34 -2.66 -7.62
C ILE A 144 8.31 -1.79 -6.94
N ALA A 145 8.46 -0.49 -7.01
CA ALA A 145 7.62 0.41 -6.24
C ALA A 145 6.91 1.41 -7.16
N PHE A 146 5.63 1.62 -6.95
CA PHE A 146 4.86 2.63 -7.65
C PHE A 146 3.87 3.36 -6.73
N ASP A 147 3.44 4.51 -7.19
CA ASP A 147 2.35 5.29 -6.63
C ASP A 147 1.56 5.91 -7.78
N ILE A 148 0.42 6.52 -7.48
CA ILE A 148 -0.35 7.27 -8.48
C ILE A 148 0.43 8.50 -9.00
N TYR A 149 1.48 8.93 -8.30
CA TYR A 149 2.39 9.99 -8.71
C TYR A 149 3.86 9.54 -8.58
N PRO A 150 4.77 10.08 -9.43
CA PRO A 150 6.19 9.77 -9.34
C PRO A 150 6.83 10.37 -8.09
N SER A 151 7.77 9.63 -7.49
CA SER A 151 8.57 10.08 -6.34
C SER A 151 9.98 9.47 -6.40
N PRO A 152 10.93 9.90 -5.55
CA PRO A 152 12.24 9.24 -5.43
C PRO A 152 12.18 7.79 -4.93
N PHE A 153 11.02 7.33 -4.46
CA PHE A 153 10.81 5.97 -3.95
C PHE A 153 10.06 5.09 -4.93
N THR A 154 9.69 5.61 -6.11
CA THR A 154 8.96 4.86 -7.15
C THR A 154 9.85 4.59 -8.36
N VAL A 155 9.55 3.50 -9.07
CA VAL A 155 10.19 3.10 -10.34
C VAL A 155 9.41 3.67 -11.53
N PHE A 156 8.11 3.72 -11.38
CA PHE A 156 7.14 4.30 -12.33
C PHE A 156 5.91 4.82 -11.56
N ALA A 157 5.05 5.60 -12.21
CA ALA A 157 3.74 5.92 -11.67
C ALA A 157 2.67 5.03 -12.31
N ALA A 158 1.70 4.57 -11.51
CA ALA A 158 0.63 3.69 -11.98
C ALA A 158 -0.62 3.80 -11.09
N ASP A 159 -1.76 3.38 -11.63
CA ASP A 159 -3.00 3.21 -10.88
C ASP A 159 -3.09 1.75 -10.39
N ALA A 160 -3.34 1.58 -9.08
CA ALA A 160 -3.43 0.25 -8.47
C ALA A 160 -4.62 -0.59 -8.99
N HIS A 161 -5.64 0.04 -9.59
CA HIS A 161 -6.73 -0.68 -10.25
C HIS A 161 -6.30 -1.41 -11.53
N ARG A 162 -5.12 -1.06 -12.11
CA ARG A 162 -4.54 -1.64 -13.31
C ARG A 162 -3.02 -1.66 -13.20
N ILE A 163 -2.50 -2.64 -12.48
CA ILE A 163 -1.05 -2.76 -12.20
C ILE A 163 -0.33 -3.11 -13.51
N PRO A 164 0.62 -2.27 -14.00
CA PRO A 164 1.29 -2.45 -15.28
C PRO A 164 2.40 -3.51 -15.22
N LEU A 165 2.05 -4.68 -14.72
CA LEU A 165 2.90 -5.86 -14.64
C LEU A 165 2.19 -7.08 -15.24
N LYS A 166 2.96 -7.99 -15.79
CA LYS A 166 2.49 -9.29 -16.27
C LYS A 166 1.87 -10.09 -15.12
N SER A 167 0.91 -10.97 -15.44
CA SER A 167 0.39 -11.93 -14.48
C SER A 167 1.51 -12.83 -13.95
N GLU A 168 1.44 -13.20 -12.67
CA GLU A 168 2.37 -14.12 -12.01
C GLU A 168 3.85 -13.73 -12.15
N SER A 169 4.13 -12.42 -12.03
CA SER A 169 5.48 -11.87 -12.25
C SER A 169 6.22 -11.50 -10.96
N VAL A 170 5.53 -11.36 -9.83
CA VAL A 170 6.15 -10.97 -8.56
C VAL A 170 5.97 -12.02 -7.46
N ASP A 171 6.96 -12.10 -6.57
CA ASP A 171 6.98 -13.09 -5.47
C ASP A 171 6.16 -12.61 -4.27
N ALA A 172 6.07 -11.30 -4.08
CA ALA A 172 5.28 -10.73 -2.99
C ALA A 172 4.74 -9.33 -3.34
N VAL A 173 3.67 -8.93 -2.66
CA VAL A 173 3.08 -7.58 -2.76
C VAL A 173 2.88 -7.02 -1.37
N CYS A 174 3.30 -5.76 -1.18
CA CYS A 174 3.00 -4.95 -0.01
C CYS A 174 2.10 -3.78 -0.40
N ILE A 175 1.00 -3.59 0.34
CA ILE A 175 0.08 -2.47 0.21
C ILE A 175 -0.25 -1.92 1.60
N GLN A 176 0.31 -0.76 1.96
CA GLN A 176 0.20 -0.17 3.29
C GLN A 176 -0.44 1.21 3.21
N ALA A 177 -1.60 1.38 3.83
CA ALA A 177 -2.37 2.62 3.86
C ALA A 177 -2.66 3.18 2.44
N VAL A 178 -3.24 2.34 1.59
CA VAL A 178 -3.61 2.66 0.20
C VAL A 178 -5.04 2.25 -0.12
N LEU A 179 -5.51 1.10 0.39
CA LEU A 179 -6.84 0.56 0.06
C LEU A 179 -7.99 1.49 0.48
N GLU A 180 -7.76 2.35 1.46
CA GLU A 180 -8.70 3.41 1.86
C GLU A 180 -8.80 4.56 0.85
N HIS A 181 -7.77 4.71 0.00
CA HIS A 181 -7.61 5.80 -0.97
C HIS A 181 -7.97 5.41 -2.41
N VAL A 182 -8.39 4.18 -2.63
CA VAL A 182 -8.82 3.70 -3.95
C VAL A 182 -10.33 3.61 -4.05
N LEU A 183 -10.89 3.82 -5.24
CA LEU A 183 -12.34 3.79 -5.48
C LEU A 183 -12.91 2.38 -5.38
N ASP A 184 -12.18 1.38 -5.89
CA ASP A 184 -12.57 -0.03 -5.85
C ASP A 184 -11.46 -0.89 -5.25
N PRO A 185 -11.43 -1.06 -3.92
CA PRO A 185 -10.45 -1.92 -3.25
C PRO A 185 -10.50 -3.38 -3.69
N ALA A 186 -11.67 -3.89 -4.11
CA ALA A 186 -11.79 -5.27 -4.57
C ALA A 186 -11.10 -5.47 -5.93
N CYS A 187 -11.20 -4.50 -6.83
CA CYS A 187 -10.45 -4.47 -8.08
C CYS A 187 -8.94 -4.46 -7.80
N VAL A 188 -8.45 -3.61 -6.88
CA VAL A 188 -7.03 -3.54 -6.52
C VAL A 188 -6.53 -4.88 -5.96
N VAL A 189 -7.28 -5.54 -5.07
CA VAL A 189 -6.88 -6.85 -4.53
C VAL A 189 -6.91 -7.94 -5.62
N SER A 190 -7.81 -7.84 -6.58
CA SER A 190 -7.83 -8.73 -7.75
C SER A 190 -6.59 -8.57 -8.62
N GLU A 191 -6.11 -7.35 -8.82
CA GLU A 191 -4.86 -7.06 -9.53
C GLU A 191 -3.64 -7.56 -8.76
N ILE A 192 -3.62 -7.40 -7.43
CA ILE A 192 -2.58 -7.99 -6.56
C ILE A 192 -2.55 -9.51 -6.74
N LEU A 193 -3.71 -10.17 -6.72
CA LEU A 193 -3.81 -11.61 -6.93
C LEU A 193 -3.30 -12.02 -8.33
N ARG A 194 -3.59 -11.21 -9.36
CA ARG A 194 -3.15 -11.46 -10.74
C ARG A 194 -1.63 -11.42 -10.89
N VAL A 195 -0.98 -10.38 -10.34
CA VAL A 195 0.47 -10.18 -10.52
C VAL A 195 1.31 -11.11 -9.64
N LEU A 196 0.76 -11.62 -8.53
CA LEU A 196 1.44 -12.58 -7.67
C LEU A 196 1.63 -13.92 -8.37
N LYS A 197 2.84 -14.47 -8.30
CA LYS A 197 3.14 -15.85 -8.65
C LYS A 197 2.29 -16.83 -7.82
N PRO A 198 2.11 -18.08 -8.23
CA PRO A 198 1.61 -19.13 -7.35
C PRO A 198 2.41 -19.16 -6.03
N GLU A 199 1.72 -19.33 -4.89
CA GLU A 199 2.33 -19.29 -3.55
C GLU A 199 2.94 -17.93 -3.15
N GLY A 200 2.79 -16.89 -3.96
CA GLY A 200 3.23 -15.52 -3.62
C GLY A 200 2.51 -14.97 -2.39
N VAL A 201 3.17 -14.05 -1.68
CA VAL A 201 2.71 -13.54 -0.39
C VAL A 201 2.24 -12.10 -0.51
N VAL A 202 1.12 -11.77 0.15
CA VAL A 202 0.62 -10.39 0.28
C VAL A 202 0.72 -9.91 1.73
N TYR A 203 1.12 -8.66 1.90
CA TYR A 203 0.98 -7.92 3.14
C TYR A 203 0.17 -6.65 2.90
N ALA A 204 -0.89 -6.44 3.72
CA ALA A 204 -1.77 -5.27 3.63
C ALA A 204 -2.00 -4.67 5.02
N GLU A 205 -2.02 -3.33 5.11
CA GLU A 205 -2.47 -2.57 6.27
C GLU A 205 -3.49 -1.52 5.85
N THR A 206 -4.59 -1.40 6.59
CA THR A 206 -5.62 -0.37 6.36
C THR A 206 -6.11 0.24 7.66
N PRO A 207 -6.50 1.53 7.69
CA PRO A 207 -7.16 2.12 8.83
C PRO A 207 -8.57 1.56 9.03
N PHE A 208 -9.00 1.48 10.30
CA PHE A 208 -10.39 1.20 10.67
C PHE A 208 -10.97 2.38 11.47
N MET A 209 -10.68 2.49 12.77
CA MET A 209 -11.21 3.58 13.61
C MET A 209 -10.33 4.85 13.50
N GLN A 210 -10.13 5.31 12.30
CA GLN A 210 -9.42 6.56 12.00
C GLN A 210 -10.31 7.50 11.19
N GLN A 211 -10.23 8.79 11.52
CA GLN A 211 -10.93 9.84 10.77
C GLN A 211 -10.26 10.09 9.43
N VAL A 212 -11.00 10.76 8.53
CA VAL A 212 -10.53 11.17 7.21
C VAL A 212 -9.18 11.92 7.29
N HIS A 213 -8.15 11.49 6.55
CA HIS A 213 -6.82 12.07 6.65
C HIS A 213 -6.21 12.54 5.31
N GLU A 214 -6.69 12.03 4.15
CA GLU A 214 -6.27 12.47 2.80
C GLU A 214 -7.37 13.24 2.04
N GLY A 215 -8.32 13.81 2.77
CA GLY A 215 -9.35 14.71 2.22
C GLY A 215 -10.23 14.02 1.19
N ALA A 216 -10.24 14.54 -0.05
CA ALA A 216 -11.08 14.03 -1.13
C ALA A 216 -10.69 12.64 -1.66
N SER A 217 -9.51 12.14 -1.26
CA SER A 217 -9.01 10.83 -1.68
C SER A 217 -9.10 9.79 -0.55
N ASP A 218 -10.08 9.90 0.35
CA ASP A 218 -10.25 8.99 1.49
C ASP A 218 -11.68 8.43 1.46
N PHE A 219 -11.85 7.18 0.97
CA PHE A 219 -13.14 6.62 0.59
C PHE A 219 -13.65 5.54 1.53
N THR A 220 -12.78 4.67 2.06
CA THR A 220 -13.22 3.42 2.69
C THR A 220 -12.53 3.14 4.03
N ARG A 221 -13.24 2.43 4.92
CA ARG A 221 -12.73 1.83 6.15
C ARG A 221 -13.17 0.38 6.21
N PHE A 222 -12.27 -0.51 6.66
CA PHE A 222 -12.57 -1.91 6.82
C PHE A 222 -12.54 -2.31 8.29
N THR A 223 -13.58 -3.02 8.76
CA THR A 223 -13.45 -3.85 9.95
C THR A 223 -12.42 -4.97 9.69
N GLU A 224 -11.91 -5.60 10.73
CA GLU A 224 -10.99 -6.73 10.56
C GLU A 224 -11.59 -7.84 9.69
N LEU A 225 -12.85 -8.20 9.94
CA LEU A 225 -13.56 -9.21 9.16
C LEU A 225 -13.85 -8.78 7.72
N GLY A 226 -14.18 -7.50 7.50
CA GLY A 226 -14.34 -6.92 6.15
C GLY A 226 -13.02 -6.94 5.37
N HIS A 227 -11.89 -6.67 6.05
CA HIS A 227 -10.56 -6.76 5.46
C HIS A 227 -10.20 -8.21 5.10
N ARG A 228 -10.49 -9.18 5.99
CA ARG A 228 -10.34 -10.61 5.69
C ARG A 228 -11.19 -11.04 4.48
N TRP A 229 -12.42 -10.55 4.35
CA TRP A 229 -13.27 -10.83 3.20
C TRP A 229 -12.72 -10.23 1.89
N LEU A 230 -12.09 -9.09 1.95
CA LEU A 230 -11.42 -8.49 0.80
C LEU A 230 -10.29 -9.41 0.27
N PHE A 231 -9.54 -10.05 1.16
CA PHE A 231 -8.49 -11.01 0.85
C PHE A 231 -8.95 -12.48 0.86
N ARG A 232 -10.21 -12.76 0.51
CA ARG A 232 -10.82 -14.11 0.54
C ARG A 232 -10.17 -15.15 -0.37
N ASP A 233 -9.41 -14.71 -1.38
CA ASP A 233 -8.70 -15.56 -2.33
C ASP A 233 -7.26 -15.91 -1.87
N PHE A 234 -6.94 -15.61 -0.60
CA PHE A 234 -5.65 -15.88 0.02
C PHE A 234 -5.83 -16.77 1.27
N ASP A 235 -4.91 -17.70 1.47
CA ASP A 235 -4.76 -18.41 2.74
C ASP A 235 -4.14 -17.48 3.78
N THR A 236 -4.76 -17.41 4.96
CA THR A 236 -4.29 -16.54 6.04
C THR A 236 -3.02 -17.10 6.68
N ILE A 237 -1.96 -16.29 6.71
CA ILE A 237 -0.76 -16.55 7.50
C ILE A 237 -0.88 -15.88 8.86
N GLU A 238 -1.24 -14.59 8.87
CA GLU A 238 -1.50 -13.81 10.08
C GLU A 238 -2.39 -12.61 9.78
N ARG A 239 -3.18 -12.19 10.75
CA ARG A 239 -4.02 -10.98 10.66
C ARG A 239 -4.32 -10.45 12.04
N GLY A 240 -4.69 -9.17 12.13
CA GLY A 240 -4.99 -8.57 13.43
C GLY A 240 -5.03 -7.06 13.40
N ALA A 241 -4.90 -6.45 14.58
CA ALA A 241 -4.92 -5.01 14.75
C ALA A 241 -3.51 -4.40 14.68
N ILE A 242 -3.39 -3.22 14.07
CA ILE A 242 -2.19 -2.39 14.09
C ILE A 242 -2.12 -1.55 15.37
N GLY A 243 -3.24 -1.10 15.86
CA GLY A 243 -3.42 -0.39 17.14
C GLY A 243 -4.83 -0.60 17.66
N GLY A 244 -5.02 -0.46 18.96
CA GLY A 244 -6.27 -0.77 19.63
C GLY A 244 -7.17 0.44 19.91
N PRO A 245 -8.18 0.24 20.79
CA PRO A 245 -9.17 1.26 21.14
C PRO A 245 -8.55 2.53 21.77
N GLY A 246 -7.50 2.39 22.56
CA GLY A 246 -6.81 3.54 23.16
C GLY A 246 -6.22 4.48 22.11
N LEU A 247 -5.60 3.92 21.06
CA LEU A 247 -5.12 4.71 19.91
C LEU A 247 -6.29 5.33 19.14
N SER A 248 -7.42 4.62 19.00
CA SER A 248 -8.64 5.11 18.34
C SER A 248 -9.22 6.33 19.07
N VAL A 249 -9.23 6.31 20.41
CA VAL A 249 -9.63 7.46 21.23
C VAL A 249 -8.71 8.65 21.00
N TYR A 250 -7.38 8.44 20.95
CA TYR A 250 -6.44 9.53 20.65
C TYR A 250 -6.74 10.21 19.32
N TRP A 251 -7.00 9.42 18.26
CA TRP A 251 -7.36 9.96 16.96
C TRP A 251 -8.67 10.75 17.01
N SER A 252 -9.69 10.24 17.69
CA SER A 252 -11.00 10.90 17.85
C SER A 252 -10.85 12.22 18.59
N MET A 253 -10.10 12.24 19.70
CA MET A 253 -9.86 13.46 20.48
C MET A 253 -9.07 14.51 19.71
N LYS A 254 -8.09 14.09 18.89
CA LYS A 254 -7.36 15.00 18.02
C LYS A 254 -8.28 15.70 17.01
N TYR A 255 -9.21 14.96 16.40
CA TYR A 255 -10.17 15.53 15.46
C TYR A 255 -11.25 16.37 16.17
N PHE A 256 -11.70 15.96 17.35
CA PHE A 256 -12.59 16.76 18.19
C PHE A 256 -11.97 18.14 18.50
N PHE A 257 -10.75 18.19 19.02
CA PHE A 257 -10.07 19.45 19.30
C PHE A 257 -9.75 20.25 18.03
N ARG A 258 -9.48 19.58 16.91
CA ARG A 258 -9.28 20.28 15.63
C ARG A 258 -10.55 20.98 15.17
N GLY A 259 -11.71 20.36 15.33
CA GLY A 259 -13.02 20.97 15.05
C GLY A 259 -13.31 22.16 15.97
N LEU A 260 -13.08 21.98 17.27
CA LEU A 260 -13.34 23.01 18.29
C LEU A 260 -12.41 24.22 18.15
N THR A 261 -11.10 24.00 17.99
CA THR A 261 -10.09 25.08 17.98
C THR A 261 -9.80 25.63 16.59
N ARG A 262 -10.21 24.93 15.51
CA ARG A 262 -9.86 25.22 14.12
C ARG A 262 -8.34 25.29 13.88
N SER A 263 -7.54 24.76 14.79
CA SER A 263 -6.07 24.80 14.78
C SER A 263 -5.47 23.40 14.89
N ARG A 264 -4.68 23.00 13.87
CA ARG A 264 -3.93 21.73 13.91
C ARG A 264 -2.91 21.68 15.06
N LYS A 265 -2.27 22.82 15.38
CA LYS A 265 -1.26 22.90 16.46
C LYS A 265 -1.91 22.71 17.83
N LEU A 266 -2.97 23.44 18.11
CA LEU A 266 -3.70 23.33 19.38
C LEU A 266 -4.32 21.94 19.55
N ALA A 267 -4.94 21.39 18.51
CA ALA A 267 -5.49 20.03 18.54
C ALA A 267 -4.42 18.98 18.87
N ASN A 268 -3.23 19.06 18.27
CA ASN A 268 -2.14 18.16 18.58
C ASN A 268 -1.69 18.26 20.05
N ILE A 269 -1.62 19.46 20.62
CA ILE A 269 -1.23 19.67 22.02
C ILE A 269 -2.30 19.13 22.96
N LEU A 270 -3.57 19.50 22.76
CA LEU A 270 -4.68 19.10 23.61
C LEU A 270 -4.96 17.59 23.56
N SER A 271 -4.65 16.94 22.46
CA SER A 271 -4.83 15.48 22.32
C SER A 271 -3.71 14.66 22.93
N LEU A 272 -2.52 15.23 23.24
CA LEU A 272 -1.37 14.49 23.76
C LEU A 272 -1.68 13.61 25.00
N PRO A 273 -2.45 14.06 26.03
CA PRO A 273 -2.76 13.21 27.17
C PRO A 273 -3.52 11.93 26.79
N PHE A 274 -4.38 12.01 25.78
CA PHE A 274 -5.15 10.86 25.31
C PHE A 274 -4.29 9.84 24.57
N GLY A 275 -3.11 10.22 24.09
CA GLY A 275 -2.13 9.31 23.51
C GLY A 275 -1.61 8.26 24.50
N LEU A 276 -1.65 8.55 25.81
CA LEU A 276 -1.29 7.60 26.86
C LEU A 276 -2.25 6.40 26.91
N LEU A 277 -3.49 6.56 26.43
CA LEU A 277 -4.46 5.47 26.39
C LEU A 277 -4.03 4.35 25.46
N ALA A 278 -3.22 4.64 24.43
CA ALA A 278 -2.66 3.63 23.55
C ALA A 278 -1.74 2.63 24.27
N LEU A 279 -1.20 2.99 25.44
CA LEU A 279 -0.40 2.06 26.26
C LEU A 279 -1.24 0.92 26.84
N PHE A 280 -2.53 1.16 27.05
CA PHE A 280 -3.45 0.14 27.56
C PHE A 280 -3.82 -0.90 26.49
N ASP A 281 -3.66 -0.57 25.20
CA ASP A 281 -3.93 -1.51 24.11
C ASP A 281 -3.09 -2.80 24.25
N ALA A 282 -1.89 -2.70 24.84
CA ALA A 282 -1.00 -3.83 25.06
C ALA A 282 -1.45 -4.82 26.16
N VAL A 283 -2.36 -4.39 27.05
CA VAL A 283 -2.87 -5.21 28.17
C VAL A 283 -4.33 -5.60 27.98
N MET A 284 -5.00 -5.12 26.95
CA MET A 284 -6.37 -5.49 26.60
C MET A 284 -6.43 -6.90 26.00
N PRO A 285 -7.51 -7.66 26.23
CA PRO A 285 -7.72 -8.93 25.55
C PRO A 285 -7.74 -8.75 24.02
N PRO A 286 -7.13 -9.65 23.22
CA PRO A 286 -7.01 -9.50 21.77
C PRO A 286 -8.33 -9.25 21.05
N GLY A 287 -9.42 -9.93 21.41
CA GLY A 287 -10.74 -9.73 20.81
C GLY A 287 -11.26 -8.30 20.99
N GLN A 288 -11.08 -7.71 22.19
CA GLN A 288 -11.47 -6.33 22.47
C GLN A 288 -10.62 -5.32 21.67
N VAL A 289 -9.33 -5.64 21.47
CA VAL A 289 -8.45 -4.83 20.63
C VAL A 289 -8.90 -4.85 19.16
N ILE A 290 -9.34 -5.99 18.66
CA ILE A 290 -9.87 -6.16 17.29
C ILE A 290 -11.12 -5.32 17.07
N ASP A 291 -12.09 -5.38 18.00
CA ASP A 291 -13.36 -4.65 17.86
C ASP A 291 -13.20 -3.14 17.89
N GLY A 292 -12.20 -2.65 18.64
CA GLY A 292 -11.86 -1.22 18.72
C GLY A 292 -10.62 -0.80 17.95
N ALA A 293 -10.15 -1.64 17.00
CA ALA A 293 -8.87 -1.43 16.32
C ALA A 293 -8.79 -0.08 15.62
N ASN A 294 -7.64 0.59 15.74
CA ASN A 294 -7.35 1.81 14.99
C ASN A 294 -7.08 1.52 13.50
N GLY A 295 -6.44 0.41 13.23
CA GLY A 295 -6.20 -0.14 11.91
C GLY A 295 -6.00 -1.64 11.97
N VAL A 296 -6.06 -2.30 10.84
CA VAL A 296 -5.98 -3.75 10.71
C VAL A 296 -4.92 -4.15 9.69
N TYR A 297 -4.39 -5.37 9.81
CA TYR A 297 -3.44 -5.92 8.85
C TYR A 297 -3.81 -7.35 8.46
N PHE A 298 -3.29 -7.75 7.30
CA PHE A 298 -3.40 -9.08 6.74
C PHE A 298 -2.08 -9.51 6.11
N ILE A 299 -1.61 -10.70 6.44
CA ILE A 299 -0.54 -11.41 5.74
C ILE A 299 -1.15 -12.71 5.23
N GLY A 300 -1.04 -12.96 3.93
CA GLY A 300 -1.62 -14.15 3.31
C GLY A 300 -0.81 -14.63 2.12
N ARG A 301 -1.06 -15.89 1.74
CA ARG A 301 -0.44 -16.55 0.60
C ARG A 301 -1.47 -16.75 -0.49
N LYS A 302 -1.11 -16.49 -1.76
CA LYS A 302 -1.99 -16.75 -2.90
C LYS A 302 -2.38 -18.23 -2.87
N SER A 303 -3.67 -18.48 -2.85
CA SER A 303 -4.24 -19.82 -2.70
C SER A 303 -5.05 -20.18 -3.95
N GLY A 304 -5.13 -21.48 -4.25
CA GLY A 304 -6.11 -22.01 -5.19
C GLY A 304 -7.51 -22.15 -4.61
N LYS A 305 -7.69 -21.84 -3.31
CA LYS A 305 -8.98 -21.94 -2.59
C LYS A 305 -9.48 -20.54 -2.26
N ARG A 306 -10.80 -20.35 -2.40
CA ARG A 306 -11.48 -19.12 -2.03
C ARG A 306 -12.32 -19.35 -0.78
N LEU A 307 -12.20 -18.45 0.20
CA LEU A 307 -13.05 -18.48 1.40
C LEU A 307 -14.50 -18.26 1.01
N GLY A 308 -15.36 -19.20 1.45
CA GLY A 308 -16.79 -19.16 1.17
C GLY A 308 -17.53 -18.07 1.96
N SER A 309 -18.67 -17.63 1.43
CA SER A 309 -19.49 -16.61 2.08
C SER A 309 -20.13 -17.08 3.40
N ARG A 310 -20.21 -18.38 3.66
CA ARG A 310 -20.68 -18.93 4.93
C ARG A 310 -19.53 -19.04 5.94
N ASP A 311 -18.33 -19.36 5.47
CA ASP A 311 -17.15 -19.63 6.29
C ASP A 311 -16.54 -18.35 6.87
N ILE A 312 -16.88 -17.17 6.29
CA ILE A 312 -16.35 -15.87 6.76
C ILE A 312 -16.78 -15.58 8.21
N PHE A 313 -17.97 -16.00 8.63
CA PHE A 313 -18.47 -15.74 9.97
C PHE A 313 -17.63 -16.45 11.05
N GLU A 314 -17.06 -17.62 10.73
CA GLU A 314 -16.16 -18.37 11.60
C GLU A 314 -14.78 -17.72 11.72
N GLN A 315 -14.49 -16.74 10.86
CA GLN A 315 -13.23 -16.00 10.86
C GLN A 315 -13.21 -14.81 11.84
N TYR A 316 -14.30 -14.55 12.56
CA TYR A 316 -14.37 -13.41 13.48
C TYR A 316 -13.37 -13.57 14.64
N LEU A 317 -12.53 -12.55 14.86
CA LEU A 317 -11.51 -12.51 15.91
C LEU A 317 -11.90 -11.62 17.09
N GLY A 318 -13.01 -10.91 17.00
CA GLY A 318 -13.50 -10.00 18.05
C GLY A 318 -14.07 -10.71 19.27
N ALA A 319 -14.64 -9.92 20.18
CA ALA A 319 -15.15 -10.38 21.47
C ALA A 319 -16.68 -10.25 21.61
N GLN A 320 -17.40 -9.81 20.58
CA GLN A 320 -18.86 -9.65 20.61
C GLN A 320 -19.60 -10.92 20.21
#